data_46a3fd5ffba9553f04e52a8c3aad007a
#
_entry.id   46a3fd5ffba9553f04e52a8c3aad007a
#
_cell.length_a   1.000
_cell.length_b   1.000
_cell.length_c   1.000
_cell.angle_alpha   90.00
_cell.angle_beta   90.00
_cell.angle_gamma   90.00
#
_symmetry.space_group_name_H-M   'P 1'
#
loop_
_entity.id
_entity.type
_entity.pdbx_description
1 polymer ?
#
loop_
_entity_poly.entity_id
_entity_poly.type
_entity_poly.pdbx_seq_one_letter_code
_entity_poly.pdbx_strand_id
1 'polypeptide(L)'
;RPTESEHDIFFSGHSATSVSAGLGLAKAKMLKGDDGYVVSVIGDGSFTGGMVFEALNNGGRSKAKHIIILNDNKMSISENVGAFAKYLAVIRSRPEYYSFKANTEKVLNKIPLGEKIVKKLYRIKTDIKNKVYEQSTFFEDLGYRYMGPIDGHNIENLCDALSSAKSVNGPVLLHVITVKGKGY
;
A
#
# COMPACT_ATOMS: atom_id res chain seq x y z
N ARG A 1 4.26 -10.22 -18.41
CA ARG A 1 4.83 -11.56 -18.60
C ARG A 1 6.32 -11.43 -18.85
N PRO A 2 7.15 -12.43 -18.46
CA PRO A 2 8.60 -12.38 -18.69
C PRO A 2 9.01 -12.19 -20.16
N THR A 3 8.12 -12.52 -21.09
CA THR A 3 8.31 -12.26 -22.53
C THR A 3 7.99 -10.82 -22.96
N GLU A 4 7.35 -10.04 -22.10
CA GLU A 4 6.92 -8.67 -22.38
C GLU A 4 7.83 -7.63 -21.72
N SER A 5 8.44 -7.97 -20.57
CA SER A 5 9.29 -7.06 -19.82
C SER A 5 10.30 -7.84 -18.99
N GLU A 6 11.54 -7.35 -18.93
CA GLU A 6 12.60 -7.85 -18.04
C GLU A 6 12.28 -7.65 -16.55
N HIS A 7 11.34 -6.76 -16.24
CA HIS A 7 10.89 -6.51 -14.88
C HIS A 7 9.80 -7.47 -14.41
N ASP A 8 9.17 -8.21 -15.32
CA ASP A 8 8.14 -9.19 -15.00
C ASP A 8 8.75 -10.61 -15.02
N ILE A 9 9.11 -11.10 -13.87
CA ILE A 9 9.91 -12.32 -13.70
C ILE A 9 9.08 -13.54 -13.33
N PHE A 10 7.75 -13.43 -13.22
CA PHE A 10 6.91 -14.52 -12.77
C PHE A 10 5.73 -14.81 -13.69
N PHE A 11 5.66 -16.04 -14.21
CA PHE A 11 4.53 -16.55 -14.97
C PHE A 11 3.46 -17.12 -14.04
N SER A 12 2.25 -16.60 -14.08
CA SER A 12 1.12 -17.22 -13.40
C SER A 12 -0.17 -17.10 -14.22
N GLY A 13 -0.88 -18.21 -14.38
CA GLY A 13 -2.24 -18.25 -14.89
C GLY A 13 -3.31 -18.31 -13.79
N HIS A 14 -2.89 -18.36 -12.51
CA HIS A 14 -3.79 -18.45 -11.36
C HIS A 14 -3.90 -17.12 -10.63
N SER A 15 -5.10 -16.77 -10.20
CA SER A 15 -5.33 -15.60 -9.34
C SER A 15 -4.71 -15.81 -7.94
N ALA A 16 -4.55 -14.72 -7.18
CA ALA A 16 -4.11 -14.71 -5.78
C ALA A 16 -2.66 -15.14 -5.51
N THR A 17 -1.84 -15.42 -6.53
CA THR A 17 -0.47 -15.93 -6.36
C THR A 17 0.59 -14.85 -6.27
N SER A 18 0.32 -13.64 -6.80
CA SER A 18 1.33 -12.57 -6.96
C SER A 18 1.96 -12.12 -5.63
N VAL A 19 1.18 -12.05 -4.56
CA VAL A 19 1.67 -11.60 -3.24
C VAL A 19 2.63 -12.63 -2.65
N SER A 20 2.30 -13.93 -2.74
CA SER A 20 3.14 -15.02 -2.23
C SER A 20 4.44 -15.13 -3.03
N ALA A 21 4.35 -15.10 -4.36
CA ALA A 21 5.52 -15.13 -5.23
C ALA A 21 6.41 -13.90 -5.02
N GLY A 22 5.82 -12.70 -4.96
CA GLY A 22 6.53 -11.46 -4.70
C GLY A 22 7.23 -11.44 -3.34
N LEU A 23 6.60 -11.97 -2.30
CA LEU A 23 7.23 -12.11 -0.99
C LEU A 23 8.46 -13.03 -1.04
N GLY A 24 8.36 -14.18 -1.74
CA GLY A 24 9.49 -15.10 -1.92
C GLY A 24 10.65 -14.41 -2.63
N LEU A 25 10.38 -13.68 -3.70
CA LEU A 25 11.38 -12.91 -4.45
C LEU A 25 12.01 -11.81 -3.59
N ALA A 26 11.21 -11.06 -2.83
CA ALA A 26 11.70 -10.00 -1.95
C ALA A 26 12.61 -10.55 -0.83
N LYS A 27 12.25 -11.70 -0.26
CA LYS A 27 13.10 -12.41 0.71
C LYS A 27 14.41 -12.90 0.07
N ALA A 28 14.36 -13.44 -1.15
CA ALA A 28 15.54 -13.88 -1.87
C ALA A 28 16.49 -12.70 -2.17
N LYS A 29 15.97 -11.55 -2.59
CA LYS A 29 16.77 -10.32 -2.76
C LYS A 29 17.42 -9.88 -1.45
N MET A 30 16.65 -9.84 -0.38
CA MET A 30 17.16 -9.49 0.95
C MET A 30 18.30 -10.42 1.40
N LEU A 31 18.17 -11.73 1.20
CA LEU A 31 19.20 -12.70 1.56
C LEU A 31 20.48 -12.56 0.71
N LYS A 32 20.34 -12.08 -0.54
CA LYS A 32 21.47 -11.80 -1.44
C LYS A 32 22.11 -10.43 -1.20
N GLY A 33 21.57 -9.61 -0.29
CA GLY A 33 22.01 -8.22 -0.11
C GLY A 33 21.63 -7.29 -1.26
N ASP A 34 20.67 -7.69 -2.09
CA ASP A 34 20.15 -6.85 -3.19
C ASP A 34 19.14 -5.85 -2.67
N ASP A 35 19.40 -4.57 -2.90
CA ASP A 35 18.58 -3.45 -2.43
C ASP A 35 17.34 -3.16 -3.29
N GLY A 36 17.11 -3.93 -4.35
CA GLY A 36 15.98 -3.77 -5.26
C GLY A 36 14.63 -4.06 -4.58
N TYR A 37 13.60 -3.39 -5.07
CA TYR A 37 12.21 -3.61 -4.62
C TYR A 37 11.54 -4.70 -5.44
N VAL A 38 10.61 -5.42 -4.79
CA VAL A 38 9.65 -6.28 -5.49
C VAL A 38 8.28 -5.65 -5.36
N VAL A 39 7.59 -5.51 -6.49
CA VAL A 39 6.24 -4.94 -6.56
C VAL A 39 5.27 -6.02 -7.02
N SER A 40 4.27 -6.32 -6.20
CA SER A 40 3.16 -7.21 -6.55
C SER A 40 1.91 -6.41 -6.82
N VAL A 41 1.33 -6.53 -8.00
CA VAL A 41 0.04 -5.93 -8.33
C VAL A 41 -1.05 -6.99 -8.22
N ILE A 42 -2.12 -6.70 -7.51
CA ILE A 42 -3.23 -7.62 -7.30
C ILE A 42 -4.56 -6.85 -7.29
N GLY A 43 -5.57 -7.38 -8.01
CA GLY A 43 -6.92 -6.84 -7.98
C GLY A 43 -7.67 -7.23 -6.71
N ASP A 44 -8.66 -6.41 -6.34
CA ASP A 44 -9.50 -6.59 -5.16
C ASP A 44 -10.25 -7.94 -5.13
N GLY A 45 -10.73 -8.42 -6.28
CA GLY A 45 -11.33 -9.74 -6.40
C GLY A 45 -10.33 -10.87 -6.12
N SER A 46 -9.12 -10.80 -6.69
CA SER A 46 -8.04 -11.78 -6.44
C SER A 46 -7.53 -11.71 -5.00
N PHE A 47 -7.62 -10.56 -4.38
CA PHE A 47 -7.17 -10.33 -2.99
C PHE A 47 -8.00 -11.12 -1.96
N THR A 48 -9.20 -11.60 -2.34
CA THR A 48 -10.03 -12.46 -1.47
C THR A 48 -9.53 -13.91 -1.36
N GLY A 49 -8.55 -14.30 -2.17
CA GLY A 49 -8.00 -15.65 -2.15
C GLY A 49 -7.20 -15.97 -0.88
N GLY A 50 -7.35 -17.17 -0.33
CA GLY A 50 -6.70 -17.58 0.93
C GLY A 50 -5.19 -17.44 0.92
N MET A 51 -4.54 -17.76 -0.21
CA MET A 51 -3.08 -17.65 -0.38
C MET A 51 -2.56 -16.22 -0.12
N VAL A 52 -3.35 -15.19 -0.41
CA VAL A 52 -2.99 -13.80 -0.13
C VAL A 52 -2.88 -13.57 1.38
N PHE A 53 -3.84 -14.07 2.15
CA PHE A 53 -3.83 -13.93 3.62
C PHE A 53 -2.67 -14.69 4.26
N GLU A 54 -2.34 -15.86 3.74
CA GLU A 54 -1.15 -16.62 4.17
C GLU A 54 0.14 -15.84 3.89
N ALA A 55 0.25 -15.26 2.69
CA ALA A 55 1.39 -14.43 2.31
C ALA A 55 1.48 -13.15 3.16
N LEU A 56 0.37 -12.49 3.42
CA LEU A 56 0.31 -11.31 4.30
C LEU A 56 0.75 -11.66 5.73
N ASN A 57 0.25 -12.76 6.28
CA ASN A 57 0.62 -13.22 7.62
C ASN A 57 2.13 -13.51 7.72
N ASN A 58 2.73 -14.10 6.68
CA ASN A 58 4.17 -14.39 6.64
C ASN A 58 5.02 -13.12 6.38
N GLY A 59 4.52 -12.23 5.53
CA GLY A 59 5.24 -11.04 5.06
C GLY A 59 5.28 -9.90 6.07
N GLY A 60 4.27 -9.76 6.92
CA GLY A 60 4.11 -8.60 7.80
C GLY A 60 5.23 -8.41 8.82
N ARG A 61 5.93 -9.47 9.20
CA ARG A 61 7.12 -9.41 10.07
C ARG A 61 8.44 -9.37 9.29
N SER A 62 8.38 -9.37 7.96
CA SER A 62 9.56 -9.34 7.10
C SER A 62 10.09 -7.91 6.99
N LYS A 63 11.41 -7.77 6.91
CA LYS A 63 12.07 -6.52 6.52
C LYS A 63 12.32 -6.44 5.00
N ALA A 64 11.80 -7.42 4.23
CA ALA A 64 11.97 -7.45 2.79
C ALA A 64 11.27 -6.26 2.12
N LYS A 65 11.91 -5.68 1.12
CA LYS A 65 11.41 -4.54 0.35
C LYS A 65 10.31 -5.00 -0.63
N HIS A 66 9.11 -5.24 -0.11
CA HIS A 66 7.95 -5.71 -0.85
C HIS A 66 6.84 -4.67 -0.84
N ILE A 67 6.46 -4.17 -1.99
CA ILE A 67 5.34 -3.24 -2.18
C ILE A 67 4.19 -4.02 -2.84
N ILE A 68 3.07 -4.12 -2.16
CA ILE A 68 1.84 -4.71 -2.69
C ILE A 68 0.93 -3.57 -3.14
N ILE A 69 0.61 -3.53 -4.43
CA ILE A 69 -0.36 -2.60 -4.98
C ILE A 69 -1.71 -3.32 -5.06
N LEU A 70 -2.63 -2.95 -4.17
CA LEU A 70 -4.02 -3.39 -4.23
C LEU A 70 -4.78 -2.49 -5.19
N ASN A 71 -5.06 -3.00 -6.39
CA ASN A 71 -5.87 -2.30 -7.39
C ASN A 71 -7.36 -2.58 -7.13
N ASP A 72 -8.03 -1.64 -6.51
CA ASP A 72 -9.44 -1.73 -6.13
C ASP A 72 -10.31 -1.01 -7.16
N ASN A 73 -10.98 -1.77 -8.01
CA ASN A 73 -11.94 -1.27 -8.98
C ASN A 73 -13.39 -1.73 -8.68
N LYS A 74 -13.62 -2.38 -7.54
CA LYS A 74 -14.91 -2.93 -7.07
C LYS A 74 -15.46 -4.07 -7.92
N MET A 75 -14.68 -4.57 -8.87
CA MET A 75 -15.14 -5.55 -9.85
C MET A 75 -14.17 -6.74 -9.91
N SER A 76 -14.77 -7.93 -9.88
CA SER A 76 -14.15 -9.14 -10.38
C SER A 76 -14.82 -9.54 -11.72
N ILE A 77 -15.25 -10.75 -11.89
CA ILE A 77 -16.17 -11.16 -12.99
C ILE A 77 -17.57 -10.56 -12.73
N SER A 78 -17.98 -10.50 -11.46
CA SER A 78 -19.16 -9.81 -10.92
C SER A 78 -18.75 -8.86 -9.81
N GLU A 79 -19.71 -8.17 -9.19
CA GLU A 79 -19.44 -7.36 -7.99
C GLU A 79 -18.82 -8.24 -6.88
N ASN A 80 -17.82 -7.70 -6.19
CA ASN A 80 -17.18 -8.41 -5.09
C ASN A 80 -18.13 -8.56 -3.91
N VAL A 81 -18.25 -9.78 -3.39
CA VAL A 81 -19.07 -10.11 -2.25
C VAL A 81 -18.22 -10.55 -1.05
N GLY A 82 -18.81 -10.56 0.13
CA GLY A 82 -18.21 -11.06 1.35
C GLY A 82 -17.67 -9.98 2.28
N ALA A 83 -17.17 -10.41 3.43
CA ALA A 83 -16.75 -9.53 4.52
C ALA A 83 -15.56 -8.64 4.12
N PHE A 84 -14.64 -9.16 3.32
CA PHE A 84 -13.47 -8.38 2.87
C PHE A 84 -13.87 -7.26 1.89
N ALA A 85 -14.79 -7.51 0.96
CA ALA A 85 -15.33 -6.46 0.08
C ALA A 85 -16.00 -5.35 0.88
N LYS A 86 -16.76 -5.72 1.92
CA LYS A 86 -17.36 -4.76 2.85
C LYS A 86 -16.30 -3.97 3.63
N TYR A 87 -15.23 -4.61 4.08
CA TYR A 87 -14.10 -3.97 4.74
C TYR A 87 -13.42 -2.94 3.82
N LEU A 88 -13.13 -3.29 2.56
CA LEU A 88 -12.58 -2.35 1.59
C LEU A 88 -13.53 -1.16 1.33
N ALA A 89 -14.85 -1.39 1.32
CA ALA A 89 -15.83 -0.31 1.18
C ALA A 89 -15.75 0.69 2.35
N VAL A 90 -15.55 0.20 3.57
CA VAL A 90 -15.34 1.06 4.75
C VAL A 90 -14.04 1.86 4.64
N ILE A 91 -12.95 1.24 4.21
CA ILE A 91 -11.66 1.94 4.01
C ILE A 91 -11.79 3.03 2.95
N ARG A 92 -12.47 2.76 1.83
CA ARG A 92 -12.70 3.74 0.76
C ARG A 92 -13.50 4.96 1.22
N SER A 93 -14.40 4.79 2.18
CA SER A 93 -15.22 5.90 2.71
C SER A 93 -14.47 6.79 3.70
N ARG A 94 -13.26 6.40 4.13
CA ARG A 94 -12.45 7.23 5.03
C ARG A 94 -11.86 8.42 4.26
N PRO A 95 -11.85 9.64 4.85
CA PRO A 95 -11.20 10.79 4.22
C PRO A 95 -9.73 10.46 3.91
N GLU A 96 -9.26 10.93 2.77
CA GLU A 96 -7.91 10.66 2.26
C GLU A 96 -6.82 10.97 3.31
N TYR A 97 -6.39 9.95 4.00
CA TYR A 97 -5.33 10.03 5.03
C TYR A 97 -3.99 10.51 4.43
N TYR A 98 -3.79 10.25 3.14
CA TYR A 98 -2.53 10.55 2.45
C TYR A 98 -2.39 12.01 2.03
N SER A 99 -3.47 12.65 1.57
CA SER A 99 -3.45 14.06 1.16
C SER A 99 -3.16 14.99 2.34
N PHE A 100 -3.62 14.61 3.53
CA PHE A 100 -3.38 15.38 4.75
C PHE A 100 -1.90 15.31 5.19
N LYS A 101 -1.22 14.17 5.02
CA LYS A 101 0.18 14.01 5.42
C LYS A 101 1.16 14.68 4.47
N ALA A 102 0.95 14.53 3.15
CA ALA A 102 1.79 15.15 2.14
C ALA A 102 1.70 16.68 2.17
N ASN A 103 0.50 17.23 2.38
CA ASN A 103 0.29 18.67 2.49
C ASN A 103 0.85 19.25 3.79
N THR A 104 0.77 18.53 4.92
CA THR A 104 1.35 19.00 6.20
C THR A 104 2.87 18.99 6.17
N GLU A 105 3.54 18.04 5.54
CA GLU A 105 5.00 18.03 5.42
C GLU A 105 5.51 19.13 4.47
N LYS A 106 4.80 19.39 3.35
CA LYS A 106 5.13 20.52 2.44
C LYS A 106 4.92 21.90 3.09
N VAL A 107 3.94 22.03 3.97
CA VAL A 107 3.67 23.29 4.71
C VAL A 107 4.63 23.47 5.86
N LEU A 108 4.97 22.41 6.64
CA LEU A 108 5.91 22.51 7.74
C LEU A 108 7.35 22.87 7.28
N ASN A 109 7.77 22.38 6.11
CA ASN A 109 9.11 22.65 5.57
C ASN A 109 9.28 24.08 5.01
N LYS A 110 8.18 24.84 4.87
CA LYS A 110 8.20 26.23 4.35
C LYS A 110 8.14 27.32 5.42
N ILE A 111 7.96 26.97 6.69
CA ILE A 111 7.80 27.95 7.77
C ILE A 111 9.04 27.93 8.66
N PRO A 112 9.80 29.04 8.78
CA PRO A 112 10.92 29.15 9.74
C PRO A 112 10.37 29.26 11.15
N LEU A 113 10.33 28.16 11.87
CA LEU A 113 9.69 28.06 13.18
C LEU A 113 10.73 27.89 14.29
N GLY A 114 10.67 28.77 15.31
CA GLY A 114 11.50 28.64 16.50
C GLY A 114 11.19 27.39 17.34
N GLU A 115 12.18 26.88 18.08
CA GLU A 115 12.15 25.58 18.79
C GLU A 115 10.92 25.35 19.71
N LYS A 116 10.32 26.40 20.28
CA LYS A 116 9.12 26.28 21.15
C LYS A 116 7.85 25.89 20.36
N ILE A 117 7.74 26.32 19.11
CA ILE A 117 6.58 26.02 18.25
C ILE A 117 6.74 24.60 17.69
N VAL A 118 7.96 24.17 17.40
CA VAL A 118 8.26 22.80 16.97
C VAL A 118 7.85 21.78 18.04
N LYS A 119 8.13 22.02 19.33
CA LYS A 119 7.72 21.14 20.44
C LYS A 119 6.20 21.09 20.61
N LYS A 120 5.49 22.20 20.42
CA LYS A 120 4.02 22.24 20.50
C LYS A 120 3.36 21.53 19.31
N LEU A 121 3.93 21.69 18.12
CA LEU A 121 3.52 20.96 16.91
C LEU A 121 3.81 19.45 17.01
N TYR A 122 4.92 19.05 17.63
CA TYR A 122 5.23 17.64 17.90
C TYR A 122 4.21 17.00 18.85
N ARG A 123 3.76 17.71 19.91
CA ARG A 123 2.68 17.23 20.80
C ARG A 123 1.35 17.11 20.07
N ILE A 124 0.95 18.13 19.31
CA ILE A 124 -0.27 18.09 18.48
C ILE A 124 -0.20 16.96 17.45
N LYS A 125 0.98 16.75 16.81
CA LYS A 125 1.22 15.64 15.89
C LYS A 125 1.09 14.27 16.59
N THR A 126 1.53 14.16 17.85
CA THR A 126 1.42 12.95 18.65
C THR A 126 -0.02 12.69 19.10
N ASP A 127 -0.77 13.72 19.48
CA ASP A 127 -2.17 13.61 19.89
C ASP A 127 -3.10 13.31 18.71
N ILE A 128 -2.85 13.93 17.55
CA ILE A 128 -3.53 13.60 16.28
C ILE A 128 -3.14 12.18 15.85
N LYS A 129 -1.86 11.83 15.96
CA LYS A 129 -1.37 10.48 15.67
C LYS A 129 -2.07 9.45 16.55
N ASN A 130 -2.21 9.70 17.84
CA ASN A 130 -2.88 8.78 18.76
C ASN A 130 -4.39 8.64 18.47
N LYS A 131 -5.09 9.75 18.17
CA LYS A 131 -6.51 9.71 17.75
C LYS A 131 -6.74 9.03 16.41
N VAL A 132 -5.78 9.07 15.50
CA VAL A 132 -5.82 8.38 14.21
C VAL A 132 -5.40 6.92 14.38
N TYR A 133 -4.56 6.59 15.38
CA TYR A 133 -4.17 5.20 15.72
C TYR A 133 -5.31 4.38 16.35
N GLU A 134 -6.37 5.02 16.83
CA GLU A 134 -7.57 4.28 17.31
C GLU A 134 -8.30 3.50 16.21
N GLN A 135 -7.87 3.62 14.95
CA GLN A 135 -8.42 2.85 13.83
C GLN A 135 -7.31 2.35 12.91
N SER A 136 -6.40 1.50 13.45
CA SER A 136 -5.47 0.78 12.59
C SER A 136 -6.25 -0.03 11.54
N THR A 137 -5.67 -0.18 10.37
CA THR A 137 -6.24 -1.08 9.36
C THR A 137 -5.83 -2.51 9.67
N PHE A 138 -6.61 -3.49 9.23
CA PHE A 138 -6.23 -4.90 9.27
C PHE A 138 -4.81 -5.14 8.72
N PHE A 139 -4.39 -4.38 7.72
CA PHE A 139 -3.06 -4.48 7.14
C PHE A 139 -1.95 -4.02 8.08
N GLU A 140 -2.21 -2.95 8.83
CA GLU A 140 -1.26 -2.44 9.83
C GLU A 140 -1.16 -3.38 11.03
N ASP A 141 -2.24 -4.01 11.42
CA ASP A 141 -2.25 -5.04 12.47
C ASP A 141 -1.43 -6.27 12.05
N LEU A 142 -1.39 -6.59 10.76
CA LEU A 142 -0.53 -7.62 10.21
C LEU A 142 0.94 -7.18 10.07
N GLY A 143 1.26 -5.90 10.27
CA GLY A 143 2.63 -5.38 10.18
C GLY A 143 3.00 -4.74 8.85
N TYR A 144 2.04 -4.50 7.95
CA TYR A 144 2.25 -3.75 6.71
C TYR A 144 2.08 -2.25 6.96
N ARG A 145 2.90 -1.45 6.31
CA ARG A 145 2.59 -0.02 6.19
C ARG A 145 1.48 0.17 5.17
N TYR A 146 0.28 0.50 5.64
CA TYR A 146 -0.83 0.83 4.76
C TYR A 146 -0.70 2.26 4.23
N MET A 147 -0.92 2.44 2.91
CA MET A 147 -0.88 3.71 2.21
C MET A 147 -2.06 3.79 1.24
N GLY A 148 -2.86 4.82 1.35
CA GLY A 148 -4.03 5.03 0.50
C GLY A 148 -5.31 5.23 1.30
N PRO A 149 -6.48 5.21 0.62
CA PRO A 149 -6.64 4.96 -0.80
C PRO A 149 -6.20 6.14 -1.69
N ILE A 150 -5.65 5.84 -2.88
CA ILE A 150 -5.14 6.81 -3.85
C ILE A 150 -5.90 6.67 -5.17
N ASP A 151 -6.17 7.77 -5.86
CA ASP A 151 -6.70 7.74 -7.23
C ASP A 151 -5.62 7.22 -8.19
N GLY A 152 -5.82 6.00 -8.71
CA GLY A 152 -4.92 5.36 -9.67
C GLY A 152 -4.94 5.97 -11.07
N HIS A 153 -5.86 6.87 -11.35
CA HIS A 153 -5.89 7.63 -12.60
C HIS A 153 -5.14 8.97 -12.52
N ASN A 154 -4.70 9.36 -11.32
CA ASN A 154 -3.79 10.48 -11.12
C ASN A 154 -2.36 9.97 -11.04
N ILE A 155 -1.64 10.03 -12.16
CA ILE A 155 -0.28 9.49 -12.29
C ILE A 155 0.71 10.21 -11.38
N GLU A 156 0.58 11.52 -11.19
CA GLU A 156 1.46 12.29 -10.32
C GLU A 156 1.34 11.81 -8.86
N ASN A 157 0.11 11.71 -8.34
CA ASN A 157 -0.14 11.18 -7.00
C ASN A 157 0.35 9.74 -6.83
N LEU A 158 0.21 8.91 -7.87
CA LEU A 158 0.68 7.53 -7.83
C LEU A 158 2.20 7.45 -7.78
N CYS A 159 2.92 8.28 -8.56
CA CYS A 159 4.37 8.37 -8.51
C CYS A 159 4.88 8.86 -7.15
N ASP A 160 4.24 9.86 -6.57
CA ASP A 160 4.57 10.37 -5.23
C ASP A 160 4.37 9.31 -4.16
N ALA A 161 3.28 8.56 -4.26
CA ALA A 161 2.98 7.47 -3.33
C ALA A 161 3.98 6.30 -3.44
N LEU A 162 4.35 5.91 -4.66
CA LEU A 162 5.37 4.88 -4.89
C LEU A 162 6.75 5.32 -4.38
N SER A 163 7.11 6.59 -4.60
CA SER A 163 8.34 7.17 -4.07
C SER A 163 8.34 7.15 -2.53
N SER A 164 7.21 7.48 -1.93
CA SER A 164 7.03 7.40 -0.47
C SER A 164 7.06 5.96 0.04
N ALA A 165 6.46 5.01 -0.69
CA ALA A 165 6.49 3.59 -0.35
C ALA A 165 7.92 3.03 -0.33
N LYS A 166 8.76 3.47 -1.27
CA LYS A 166 10.19 3.09 -1.32
C LYS A 166 11.00 3.60 -0.12
N SER A 167 10.57 4.65 0.56
CA SER A 167 11.24 5.18 1.75
C SER A 167 10.90 4.41 3.04
N VAL A 168 9.92 3.50 2.99
CA VAL A 168 9.50 2.70 4.15
C VAL A 168 10.44 1.52 4.35
N ASN A 169 10.92 1.34 5.57
CA ASN A 169 11.71 0.16 5.92
C ASN A 169 10.77 -0.99 6.32
N GLY A 170 10.43 -1.84 5.36
CA GLY A 170 9.53 -2.98 5.55
C GLY A 170 8.47 -3.10 4.46
N PRO A 171 7.53 -4.05 4.60
CA PRO A 171 6.50 -4.29 3.60
C PRO A 171 5.44 -3.18 3.59
N VAL A 172 5.01 -2.80 2.39
CA VAL A 172 4.01 -1.76 2.15
C VAL A 172 2.82 -2.35 1.41
N LEU A 173 1.61 -1.95 1.82
CA LEU A 173 0.40 -2.16 1.04
C LEU A 173 -0.11 -0.80 0.56
N LEU A 174 -0.02 -0.58 -0.75
CA LEU A 174 -0.50 0.61 -1.44
C LEU A 174 -1.88 0.33 -2.03
N HIS A 175 -2.91 0.97 -1.48
CA HIS A 175 -4.29 0.82 -1.93
C HIS A 175 -4.59 1.87 -3.00
N VAL A 176 -4.90 1.41 -4.21
CA VAL A 176 -5.14 2.25 -5.39
C VAL A 176 -6.55 2.02 -5.89
N ILE A 177 -7.33 3.07 -6.02
CA ILE A 177 -8.68 3.03 -6.57
C ILE A 177 -8.65 3.31 -8.06
N THR A 178 -9.26 2.43 -8.85
CA THR A 178 -9.40 2.62 -10.28
C THR A 178 -10.85 2.42 -10.74
N VAL A 179 -11.14 2.87 -11.95
CA VAL A 179 -12.41 2.62 -12.63
C VAL A 179 -12.12 1.72 -13.82
N LYS A 180 -12.71 0.50 -13.82
CA LYS A 180 -12.54 -0.45 -14.91
C LYS A 180 -13.06 0.14 -16.21
N GLY A 181 -12.23 0.10 -17.27
CA GLY A 181 -12.59 0.61 -18.59
C GLY A 181 -12.64 2.15 -18.69
N LYS A 182 -12.05 2.90 -17.75
CA LYS A 182 -11.99 4.37 -17.86
C LYS A 182 -11.25 4.80 -19.13
N GLY A 183 -11.93 5.56 -19.95
CA GLY A 183 -11.40 6.07 -21.24
C GLY A 183 -11.83 5.27 -22.46
N TYR A 184 -12.67 4.24 -22.27
CA TYR A 184 -13.24 3.41 -23.34
C TYR A 184 -14.77 3.49 -23.35
#